data_8be26756bacca2b6c6187adb7764af55
#
_entry.id   8be26756bacca2b6c6187adb7764af55
#
_cell.length_a   1.000
_cell.length_b   1.000
_cell.length_c   1.000
_cell.angle_alpha   90.00
_cell.angle_beta   90.00
_cell.angle_gamma   90.00
#
_symmetry.space_group_name_H-M   'P 1'
#
loop_
_entity.id
_entity.type
_entity.pdbx_description
1 polymer ?
#
loop_
_entity_poly.entity_id
_entity_poly.type
_entity_poly.pdbx_seq_one_letter_code
_entity_poly.pdbx_strand_id
1 'polypeptide(L)'
;GARLTEAPFTQLPPLVEALAVAIQPHLEKPCVLFGHSVGAVIAFELARTLHRGAESFPIHLFVSGRAAPHLPDRNQPLRDLPDAEFVREVNRLGGIPAEVMANSELMSLLLPTLRADIAVSETYAYAPDGVLPCPITALGGTDDARVSGDRVDAWRYHTTAPFARHMIPGDHFFLNTPDGRLRVLEIVSRTLGVGAFN
;
A
#
# COMPACT_ATOMS: atom_id res chain seq x y z
N GLY A 1 -0.21 -1.58 -19.00
CA GLY A 1 1.15 -1.74 -19.47
C GLY A 1 1.34 -3.03 -20.28
N ALA A 2 2.56 -3.40 -20.63
CA ALA A 2 2.87 -4.57 -21.44
C ALA A 2 2.44 -5.92 -20.81
N ARG A 3 2.10 -5.94 -19.53
CA ARG A 3 1.74 -7.14 -18.77
C ARG A 3 0.23 -7.33 -18.52
N LEU A 4 -0.65 -6.59 -19.20
CA LEU A 4 -2.10 -6.68 -18.99
C LEU A 4 -2.71 -8.04 -19.35
N THR A 5 -2.01 -8.85 -20.15
CA THR A 5 -2.46 -10.20 -20.53
C THR A 5 -2.02 -11.29 -19.55
N GLU A 6 -1.19 -10.95 -18.56
CA GLU A 6 -0.78 -11.91 -17.54
C GLU A 6 -1.89 -12.06 -16.48
N ALA A 7 -2.05 -13.26 -15.94
CA ALA A 7 -2.97 -13.49 -14.84
C ALA A 7 -2.52 -12.69 -13.61
N PRO A 8 -3.38 -11.87 -13.01
CA PRO A 8 -3.02 -11.10 -11.83
C PRO A 8 -2.89 -12.01 -10.60
N PHE A 9 -2.01 -11.63 -9.68
CA PHE A 9 -1.94 -12.29 -8.38
C PHE A 9 -3.20 -12.00 -7.55
N THR A 10 -3.75 -13.02 -6.93
CA THR A 10 -4.93 -12.91 -6.04
C THR A 10 -4.59 -13.19 -4.58
N GLN A 11 -3.32 -13.50 -4.28
CA GLN A 11 -2.80 -13.76 -2.94
C GLN A 11 -1.48 -13.01 -2.73
N LEU A 12 -1.26 -12.58 -1.49
CA LEU A 12 -0.08 -11.78 -1.16
C LEU A 12 1.24 -12.57 -1.22
N PRO A 13 1.38 -13.82 -0.68
CA PRO A 13 2.67 -14.50 -0.65
C PRO A 13 3.31 -14.66 -2.02
N PRO A 14 2.65 -15.21 -3.06
CA PRO A 14 3.27 -15.36 -4.38
C PRO A 14 3.59 -14.01 -5.04
N LEU A 15 2.82 -12.96 -4.76
CA LEU A 15 3.13 -11.60 -5.23
C LEU A 15 4.42 -11.08 -4.60
N VAL A 16 4.57 -11.24 -3.28
CA VAL A 16 5.77 -10.80 -2.54
C VAL A 16 7.01 -11.58 -2.98
N GLU A 17 6.90 -12.89 -3.20
CA GLU A 17 7.99 -13.72 -3.72
C GLU A 17 8.45 -13.24 -5.10
N ALA A 18 7.51 -12.98 -6.01
CA ALA A 18 7.81 -12.45 -7.34
C ALA A 18 8.47 -11.06 -7.27
N LEU A 19 8.01 -10.19 -6.36
CA LEU A 19 8.61 -8.88 -6.14
C LEU A 19 10.00 -8.98 -5.52
N ALA A 20 10.22 -9.88 -4.57
CA ALA A 20 11.52 -10.08 -3.95
C ALA A 20 12.57 -10.50 -4.98
N VAL A 21 12.21 -11.36 -5.93
CA VAL A 21 13.08 -11.72 -7.05
C VAL A 21 13.32 -10.52 -7.98
N ALA A 22 12.27 -9.81 -8.34
CA ALA A 22 12.35 -8.70 -9.31
C ALA A 22 13.15 -7.51 -8.79
N ILE A 23 13.18 -7.26 -7.46
CA ILE A 23 13.89 -6.12 -6.88
C ILE A 23 15.40 -6.39 -6.67
N GLN A 24 15.84 -7.65 -6.67
CA GLN A 24 17.24 -8.02 -6.38
C GLN A 24 18.27 -7.18 -7.14
N PRO A 25 18.14 -6.93 -8.46
CA PRO A 25 19.14 -6.13 -9.21
C PRO A 25 19.22 -4.67 -8.74
N HIS A 26 18.26 -4.20 -7.95
CA HIS A 26 18.17 -2.81 -7.46
C HIS A 26 18.65 -2.66 -6.01
N LEU A 27 18.95 -3.76 -5.30
CA LEU A 27 19.33 -3.75 -3.90
C LEU A 27 20.84 -3.46 -3.66
N GLU A 28 21.63 -3.29 -4.71
CA GLU A 28 23.03 -2.82 -4.60
C GLU A 28 23.12 -1.40 -4.01
N LYS A 29 22.03 -0.64 -4.05
CA LYS A 29 21.94 0.71 -3.47
C LYS A 29 20.93 0.72 -2.33
N PRO A 30 21.14 1.62 -1.33
CA PRO A 30 20.12 1.84 -0.31
C PRO A 30 18.76 2.14 -0.94
N CYS A 31 17.73 1.37 -0.58
CA CYS A 31 16.38 1.54 -1.10
C CYS A 31 15.40 1.90 0.01
N VAL A 32 14.32 2.55 -0.36
CA VAL A 32 13.14 2.77 0.48
C VAL A 32 11.95 2.09 -0.17
N LEU A 33 11.03 1.60 0.66
CA LEU A 33 9.75 1.09 0.16
C LEU A 33 8.64 2.06 0.54
N PHE A 34 7.77 2.33 -0.41
CA PHE A 34 6.54 3.10 -0.20
C PHE A 34 5.35 2.29 -0.70
N GLY A 35 4.35 2.11 0.15
CA GLY A 35 3.11 1.44 -0.22
C GLY A 35 1.88 2.19 0.27
N HIS A 36 0.84 2.28 -0.57
CA HIS A 36 -0.45 2.84 -0.21
C HIS A 36 -1.54 1.77 -0.26
N SER A 37 -2.44 1.77 0.71
CA SER A 37 -3.54 0.81 0.82
C SER A 37 -3.05 -0.65 0.77
N VAL A 38 -3.44 -1.45 -0.21
CA VAL A 38 -2.89 -2.81 -0.41
C VAL A 38 -1.38 -2.78 -0.60
N GLY A 39 -0.84 -1.76 -1.26
CA GLY A 39 0.60 -1.57 -1.42
C GLY A 39 1.36 -1.43 -0.09
N ALA A 40 0.71 -0.97 0.99
CA ALA A 40 1.35 -0.87 2.30
C ALA A 40 1.67 -2.25 2.90
N VAL A 41 0.75 -3.21 2.79
CA VAL A 41 1.02 -4.59 3.25
C VAL A 41 1.98 -5.31 2.31
N ILE A 42 1.91 -5.05 1.00
CA ILE A 42 2.88 -5.58 0.04
C ILE A 42 4.30 -5.10 0.38
N ALA A 43 4.49 -3.80 0.59
CA ALA A 43 5.78 -3.21 0.95
C ALA A 43 6.28 -3.74 2.30
N PHE A 44 5.40 -3.91 3.28
CA PHE A 44 5.74 -4.47 4.59
C PHE A 44 6.20 -5.93 4.51
N GLU A 45 5.45 -6.80 3.83
CA GLU A 45 5.84 -8.21 3.68
C GLU A 45 7.07 -8.37 2.79
N LEU A 46 7.24 -7.51 1.80
CA LEU A 46 8.47 -7.46 1.01
C LEU A 46 9.68 -7.07 1.90
N ALA A 47 9.53 -6.05 2.75
CA ALA A 47 10.59 -5.67 3.70
C ALA A 47 10.94 -6.81 4.65
N ARG A 48 9.94 -7.55 5.17
CA ARG A 48 10.16 -8.74 6.02
C ARG A 48 10.89 -9.85 5.26
N THR A 49 10.51 -10.09 4.01
CA THR A 49 11.15 -11.10 3.16
C THR A 49 12.60 -10.77 2.85
N LEU A 50 12.89 -9.52 2.52
CA LEU A 50 14.25 -9.04 2.29
C LEU A 50 15.10 -9.10 3.56
N HIS A 51 14.52 -8.75 4.73
CA HIS A 51 15.22 -8.83 6.00
C HIS A 51 15.61 -10.27 6.36
N ARG A 52 14.76 -11.28 6.08
CA ARG A 52 15.10 -12.70 6.29
C ARG A 52 16.21 -13.19 5.39
N GLY A 53 16.36 -12.64 4.20
CA GLY A 53 17.42 -12.96 3.26
C GLY A 53 18.81 -12.40 3.61
N ALA A 54 18.93 -11.63 4.68
CA ALA A 54 20.14 -11.21 5.40
C ALA A 54 21.11 -10.21 4.73
N GLU A 55 21.04 -9.87 3.46
CA GLU A 55 22.07 -9.04 2.84
C GLU A 55 21.67 -7.59 2.50
N SER A 56 20.37 -7.32 2.33
CA SER A 56 19.90 -5.98 2.00
C SER A 56 18.42 -5.84 2.38
N PHE A 57 18.11 -4.85 3.21
CA PHE A 57 16.74 -4.50 3.52
C PHE A 57 16.51 -2.99 3.35
N PRO A 58 15.28 -2.52 3.22
CA PRO A 58 15.01 -1.10 3.03
C PRO A 58 15.54 -0.28 4.20
N ILE A 59 16.15 0.85 3.89
CA ILE A 59 16.61 1.80 4.92
C ILE A 59 15.46 2.56 5.56
N HIS A 60 14.27 2.54 4.93
CA HIS A 60 13.04 3.13 5.43
C HIS A 60 11.81 2.49 4.79
N LEU A 61 10.74 2.31 5.56
CA LEU A 61 9.44 1.86 5.07
C LEU A 61 8.40 2.98 5.28
N PHE A 62 7.75 3.39 4.21
CA PHE A 62 6.59 4.27 4.23
C PHE A 62 5.33 3.44 3.98
N VAL A 63 4.38 3.48 4.93
CA VAL A 63 3.07 2.83 4.83
C VAL A 63 1.98 3.89 4.84
N SER A 64 1.04 3.81 3.93
CA SER A 64 0.07 4.86 3.68
C SER A 64 -1.34 4.30 3.52
N GLY A 65 -2.35 4.91 4.14
CA GLY A 65 -3.76 4.54 3.98
C GLY A 65 -4.09 3.10 4.39
N ARG A 66 -3.38 2.54 5.37
CA ARG A 66 -3.60 1.16 5.83
C ARG A 66 -3.47 1.04 7.34
N ALA A 67 -4.38 0.29 7.95
CA ALA A 67 -4.26 -0.13 9.32
C ALA A 67 -3.06 -1.07 9.51
N ALA A 68 -2.45 -1.04 10.70
CA ALA A 68 -1.38 -1.97 11.03
C ALA A 68 -1.84 -3.44 10.86
N PRO A 69 -0.98 -4.32 10.34
CA PRO A 69 -1.39 -5.65 9.86
C PRO A 69 -1.90 -6.61 10.94
N HIS A 70 -1.52 -6.42 12.21
CA HIS A 70 -2.01 -7.22 13.32
C HIS A 70 -3.45 -6.87 13.76
N LEU A 71 -3.99 -5.75 13.27
CA LEU A 71 -5.35 -5.32 13.59
C LEU A 71 -6.36 -5.97 12.62
N PRO A 72 -7.50 -6.48 13.14
CA PRO A 72 -8.52 -7.07 12.28
C PRO A 72 -9.06 -6.04 11.28
N ASP A 73 -9.29 -6.47 10.05
CA ASP A 73 -10.02 -5.63 9.09
C ASP A 73 -11.48 -5.51 9.58
N ARG A 74 -12.01 -4.28 9.57
CA ARG A 74 -13.38 -3.95 9.96
C ARG A 74 -14.28 -3.62 8.78
N ASN A 75 -13.71 -3.61 7.58
CA ASN A 75 -14.45 -3.29 6.37
C ASN A 75 -15.21 -4.51 5.87
N GLN A 76 -16.33 -4.27 5.20
CA GLN A 76 -17.05 -5.37 4.53
C GLN A 76 -16.23 -5.85 3.33
N PRO A 77 -16.10 -7.18 3.14
CA PRO A 77 -15.41 -7.73 1.98
C PRO A 77 -16.12 -7.33 0.68
N LEU A 78 -15.31 -6.97 -0.32
CA LEU A 78 -15.80 -6.57 -1.64
C LEU A 78 -15.57 -7.66 -2.70
N ARG A 79 -14.59 -8.53 -2.49
CA ARG A 79 -14.11 -9.50 -3.50
C ARG A 79 -15.20 -10.41 -4.07
N ASP A 80 -16.20 -10.76 -3.24
CA ASP A 80 -17.26 -11.70 -3.63
C ASP A 80 -18.54 -11.00 -4.14
N LEU A 81 -18.54 -9.65 -4.22
CA LEU A 81 -19.66 -8.88 -4.75
C LEU A 81 -19.83 -9.10 -6.28
N PRO A 82 -21.07 -9.09 -6.80
CA PRO A 82 -21.31 -9.00 -8.23
C PRO A 82 -20.64 -7.78 -8.86
N ASP A 83 -20.24 -7.86 -10.14
CA ASP A 83 -19.43 -6.82 -10.80
C ASP A 83 -20.00 -5.41 -10.65
N ALA A 84 -21.29 -5.22 -10.86
CA ALA A 84 -21.92 -3.90 -10.75
C ALA A 84 -21.85 -3.33 -9.32
N GLU A 85 -21.98 -4.19 -8.30
CA GLU A 85 -21.87 -3.78 -6.90
C GLU A 85 -20.42 -3.53 -6.51
N PHE A 86 -19.52 -4.40 -6.94
CA PHE A 86 -18.08 -4.24 -6.74
C PHE A 86 -17.57 -2.90 -7.29
N VAL A 87 -17.87 -2.60 -8.56
CA VAL A 87 -17.47 -1.33 -9.21
C VAL A 87 -18.04 -0.14 -8.46
N ARG A 88 -19.33 -0.20 -8.05
CA ARG A 88 -19.96 0.88 -7.28
C ARG A 88 -19.24 1.11 -5.94
N GLU A 89 -18.91 0.04 -5.20
CA GLU A 89 -18.25 0.18 -3.90
C GLU A 89 -16.80 0.66 -4.03
N VAL A 90 -16.05 0.14 -5.00
CA VAL A 90 -14.67 0.62 -5.27
C VAL A 90 -14.68 2.09 -5.72
N ASN A 91 -15.66 2.49 -6.55
CA ASN A 91 -15.81 3.88 -6.96
C ASN A 91 -16.19 4.79 -5.78
N ARG A 92 -17.06 4.34 -4.87
CA ARG A 92 -17.40 5.08 -3.65
C ARG A 92 -16.20 5.37 -2.76
N LEU A 93 -15.17 4.53 -2.84
CA LEU A 93 -13.90 4.74 -2.14
C LEU A 93 -12.96 5.72 -2.88
N GLY A 94 -13.31 6.18 -4.07
CA GLY A 94 -12.45 7.04 -4.91
C GLY A 94 -11.36 6.27 -5.67
N GLY A 95 -11.45 4.94 -5.73
CA GLY A 95 -10.42 4.08 -6.33
C GLY A 95 -10.44 4.02 -7.86
N ILE A 96 -11.45 4.59 -8.52
CA ILE A 96 -11.59 4.53 -9.98
C ILE A 96 -11.66 5.96 -10.54
N PRO A 97 -10.74 6.34 -11.46
CA PRO A 97 -10.82 7.64 -12.14
C PRO A 97 -12.12 7.80 -12.93
N ALA A 98 -12.65 9.04 -13.00
CA ALA A 98 -13.92 9.32 -13.69
C ALA A 98 -13.89 8.92 -15.17
N GLU A 99 -12.76 9.08 -15.84
CA GLU A 99 -12.55 8.69 -17.24
C GLU A 99 -12.68 7.18 -17.45
N VAL A 100 -12.23 6.38 -16.48
CA VAL A 100 -12.36 4.92 -16.49
C VAL A 100 -13.83 4.53 -16.27
N MET A 101 -14.51 5.19 -15.32
CA MET A 101 -15.94 4.97 -15.07
C MET A 101 -16.81 5.28 -16.28
N ALA A 102 -16.45 6.28 -17.07
CA ALA A 102 -17.17 6.67 -18.27
C ALA A 102 -16.92 5.75 -19.49
N ASN A 103 -15.96 4.83 -19.41
CA ASN A 103 -15.56 3.95 -20.52
C ASN A 103 -15.74 2.48 -20.13
N SER A 104 -16.81 1.85 -20.64
CA SER A 104 -17.16 0.46 -20.32
C SER A 104 -16.13 -0.56 -20.82
N GLU A 105 -15.46 -0.33 -21.94
CA GLU A 105 -14.42 -1.22 -22.47
C GLU A 105 -13.20 -1.18 -21.57
N LEU A 106 -12.76 0.03 -21.17
CA LEU A 106 -11.63 0.22 -20.28
C LEU A 106 -11.94 -0.38 -18.90
N MET A 107 -13.16 -0.20 -18.40
CA MET A 107 -13.60 -0.82 -17.15
C MET A 107 -13.55 -2.34 -17.22
N SER A 108 -14.07 -2.94 -18.31
CA SER A 108 -14.03 -4.40 -18.49
C SER A 108 -12.61 -4.96 -18.54
N LEU A 109 -11.68 -4.19 -19.12
CA LEU A 109 -10.25 -4.55 -19.17
C LEU A 109 -9.59 -4.48 -17.78
N LEU A 110 -9.96 -3.50 -16.95
CA LEU A 110 -9.33 -3.28 -15.65
C LEU A 110 -9.98 -4.07 -14.51
N LEU A 111 -11.23 -4.47 -14.67
CA LEU A 111 -12.00 -5.15 -13.62
C LEU A 111 -11.30 -6.41 -13.05
N PRO A 112 -10.68 -7.30 -13.85
CA PRO A 112 -9.95 -8.45 -13.31
C PRO A 112 -8.78 -8.04 -12.40
N THR A 113 -8.05 -6.99 -12.76
CA THR A 113 -6.94 -6.45 -11.94
C THR A 113 -7.45 -5.82 -10.65
N LEU A 114 -8.51 -5.02 -10.70
CA LEU A 114 -9.13 -4.41 -9.51
C LEU A 114 -9.63 -5.48 -8.54
N ARG A 115 -10.25 -6.54 -9.04
CA ARG A 115 -10.68 -7.69 -8.21
C ARG A 115 -9.50 -8.40 -7.58
N ALA A 116 -8.44 -8.61 -8.33
CA ALA A 116 -7.23 -9.25 -7.83
C ALA A 116 -6.56 -8.43 -6.71
N ASP A 117 -6.46 -7.12 -6.88
CA ASP A 117 -5.91 -6.23 -5.85
C ASP A 117 -6.75 -6.27 -4.55
N ILE A 118 -8.07 -6.25 -4.68
CA ILE A 118 -8.98 -6.40 -3.54
C ILE A 118 -8.83 -7.79 -2.91
N ALA A 119 -8.75 -8.86 -3.72
CA ALA A 119 -8.54 -10.22 -3.21
C ALA A 119 -7.22 -10.35 -2.44
N VAL A 120 -6.11 -9.81 -2.96
CA VAL A 120 -4.81 -9.74 -2.25
C VAL A 120 -4.96 -9.03 -0.90
N SER A 121 -5.69 -7.90 -0.89
CA SER A 121 -5.91 -7.11 0.33
C SER A 121 -6.74 -7.84 1.38
N GLU A 122 -7.84 -8.50 0.96
CA GLU A 122 -8.84 -9.10 1.84
C GLU A 122 -8.48 -10.53 2.27
N THR A 123 -7.66 -11.23 1.50
CA THR A 123 -7.15 -12.57 1.88
C THR A 123 -5.88 -12.53 2.70
N TYR A 124 -5.30 -11.34 2.87
CA TYR A 124 -4.10 -11.19 3.68
C TYR A 124 -4.38 -11.52 5.14
N ALA A 125 -3.60 -12.47 5.67
CA ALA A 125 -3.59 -12.83 7.09
C ALA A 125 -2.20 -12.54 7.67
N TYR A 126 -2.14 -11.65 8.65
CA TYR A 126 -0.89 -11.35 9.33
C TYR A 126 -0.40 -12.54 10.15
N ALA A 127 0.83 -12.96 9.90
CA ALA A 127 1.54 -13.92 10.73
C ALA A 127 2.62 -13.20 11.55
N PRO A 128 2.62 -13.30 12.89
CA PRO A 128 3.68 -12.75 13.73
C PRO A 128 5.02 -13.42 13.39
N ASP A 129 5.98 -12.64 12.93
CA ASP A 129 7.30 -13.13 12.53
C ASP A 129 8.34 -12.00 12.74
N GLY A 130 8.44 -11.54 13.98
CA GLY A 130 9.33 -10.47 14.38
C GLY A 130 8.89 -9.07 13.92
N VAL A 131 9.73 -8.11 14.23
CA VAL A 131 9.59 -6.70 13.91
C VAL A 131 10.74 -6.25 13.01
N LEU A 132 10.49 -5.24 12.17
CA LEU A 132 11.52 -4.73 11.25
C LEU A 132 12.56 -3.87 12.01
N PRO A 133 13.84 -3.95 11.65
CA PRO A 133 14.88 -3.08 12.20
C PRO A 133 15.01 -1.74 11.44
N CYS A 134 14.14 -1.44 10.48
CA CYS A 134 14.14 -0.19 9.74
C CYS A 134 13.08 0.79 10.25
N PRO A 135 13.31 2.11 10.15
CA PRO A 135 12.31 3.11 10.49
C PRO A 135 11.03 2.94 9.67
N ILE A 136 9.88 3.21 10.32
CA ILE A 136 8.58 3.24 9.66
C ILE A 136 7.98 4.64 9.77
N THR A 137 7.55 5.19 8.63
CA THR A 137 6.67 6.37 8.60
C THR A 137 5.30 5.97 8.10
N ALA A 138 4.29 6.14 8.94
CA ALA A 138 2.90 5.81 8.64
C ALA A 138 2.09 7.07 8.29
N LEU A 139 1.37 7.01 7.16
CA LEU A 139 0.59 8.12 6.61
C LEU A 139 -0.89 7.73 6.56
N GLY A 140 -1.78 8.64 6.91
CA GLY A 140 -3.23 8.45 6.82
C GLY A 140 -3.96 9.71 6.40
N GLY A 141 -5.14 9.57 5.82
CA GLY A 141 -6.06 10.67 5.56
C GLY A 141 -6.84 11.06 6.83
N THR A 142 -7.07 12.36 7.06
CA THR A 142 -7.88 12.83 8.21
C THR A 142 -9.34 12.41 8.08
N ASP A 143 -9.83 12.28 6.85
CA ASP A 143 -11.21 11.96 6.50
C ASP A 143 -11.37 10.54 5.95
N ASP A 144 -10.33 9.69 6.11
CA ASP A 144 -10.38 8.29 5.69
C ASP A 144 -11.36 7.50 6.57
N ALA A 145 -12.52 7.17 6.00
CA ALA A 145 -13.56 6.41 6.69
C ALA A 145 -13.19 4.95 6.96
N ARG A 146 -12.14 4.43 6.32
CA ARG A 146 -11.68 3.03 6.45
C ARG A 146 -10.60 2.85 7.50
N VAL A 147 -9.74 3.87 7.68
CA VAL A 147 -8.52 3.76 8.50
C VAL A 147 -8.39 4.97 9.42
N SER A 148 -8.78 4.81 10.67
CA SER A 148 -8.60 5.85 11.69
C SER A 148 -7.12 6.07 12.05
N GLY A 149 -6.81 7.27 12.56
CA GLY A 149 -5.47 7.64 13.00
C GLY A 149 -4.84 6.66 14.00
N ASP A 150 -5.63 6.09 14.92
CA ASP A 150 -5.14 5.10 15.89
C ASP A 150 -4.71 3.80 15.20
N ARG A 151 -5.39 3.42 14.15
CA ARG A 151 -5.05 2.24 13.36
C ARG A 151 -3.80 2.45 12.49
N VAL A 152 -3.55 3.70 12.07
CA VAL A 152 -2.30 4.12 11.43
C VAL A 152 -1.17 4.17 12.47
N ASP A 153 -1.44 4.69 13.67
CA ASP A 153 -0.45 4.77 14.74
C ASP A 153 0.05 3.40 15.21
N ALA A 154 -0.79 2.37 15.12
CA ALA A 154 -0.45 1.01 15.52
C ALA A 154 0.69 0.36 14.68
N TRP A 155 1.11 0.94 13.56
CA TRP A 155 2.29 0.52 12.82
C TRP A 155 3.58 0.59 13.66
N ARG A 156 3.60 1.38 14.74
CA ARG A 156 4.74 1.46 15.68
C ARG A 156 5.16 0.12 16.26
N TYR A 157 4.24 -0.82 16.37
CA TYR A 157 4.51 -2.16 16.91
C TYR A 157 5.23 -3.07 15.92
N HIS A 158 5.50 -2.62 14.70
CA HIS A 158 6.14 -3.41 13.64
C HIS A 158 7.58 -2.98 13.36
N THR A 159 8.15 -2.09 14.18
CA THR A 159 9.55 -1.71 14.08
C THR A 159 10.21 -1.57 15.45
N THR A 160 11.51 -1.88 15.52
CA THR A 160 12.39 -1.55 16.67
C THR A 160 13.14 -0.23 16.43
N ALA A 161 13.08 0.32 15.24
CA ALA A 161 13.70 1.60 14.84
C ALA A 161 12.72 2.79 15.04
N PRO A 162 13.11 4.02 14.74
CA PRO A 162 12.23 5.18 14.85
C PRO A 162 10.91 5.04 14.08
N PHE A 163 9.83 5.51 14.68
CA PHE A 163 8.49 5.54 14.10
C PHE A 163 7.97 6.98 14.04
N ALA A 164 7.35 7.34 12.92
CA ALA A 164 6.62 8.60 12.77
C ALA A 164 5.23 8.35 12.18
N ARG A 165 4.25 9.17 12.59
CA ARG A 165 2.90 9.18 12.01
C ARG A 165 2.57 10.56 11.50
N HIS A 166 1.98 10.63 10.30
CA HIS A 166 1.44 11.87 9.73
C HIS A 166 0.01 11.65 9.25
N MET A 167 -0.90 12.54 9.67
CA MET A 167 -2.26 12.60 9.15
C MET A 167 -2.33 13.77 8.15
N ILE A 168 -2.79 13.47 6.94
CA ILE A 168 -2.84 14.39 5.80
C ILE A 168 -4.30 14.72 5.52
N PRO A 169 -4.70 15.99 5.30
CA PRO A 169 -6.07 16.33 4.95
C PRO A 169 -6.54 15.57 3.71
N GLY A 170 -7.72 14.96 3.79
CA GLY A 170 -8.34 14.20 2.72
C GLY A 170 -8.79 12.80 3.12
N ASP A 171 -9.44 12.13 2.17
CA ASP A 171 -9.99 10.78 2.30
C ASP A 171 -8.90 9.68 2.13
N HIS A 172 -9.35 8.45 1.82
CA HIS A 172 -8.44 7.31 1.60
C HIS A 172 -7.43 7.58 0.47
N PHE A 173 -7.82 8.30 -0.57
CA PHE A 173 -6.99 8.61 -1.73
C PHE A 173 -6.42 10.04 -1.72
N PHE A 174 -6.09 10.58 -0.53
CA PHE A 174 -5.45 11.90 -0.39
C PHE A 174 -4.23 12.09 -1.32
N LEU A 175 -3.54 11.00 -1.70
CA LEU A 175 -2.44 11.01 -2.67
C LEU A 175 -2.86 11.47 -4.09
N ASN A 176 -4.14 11.38 -4.43
CA ASN A 176 -4.66 11.79 -5.72
C ASN A 176 -4.89 13.31 -5.82
N THR A 177 -4.91 14.01 -4.68
CA THR A 177 -5.02 15.48 -4.66
C THR A 177 -3.64 16.13 -4.82
N PRO A 178 -3.52 17.30 -5.48
CA PRO A 178 -2.26 18.02 -5.60
C PRO A 178 -1.62 18.32 -4.24
N ASP A 179 -2.40 18.82 -3.28
CA ASP A 179 -1.93 19.18 -1.94
C ASP A 179 -1.50 17.96 -1.14
N GLY A 180 -2.27 16.89 -1.16
CA GLY A 180 -1.92 15.63 -0.49
C GLY A 180 -0.64 15.02 -1.04
N ARG A 181 -0.49 15.02 -2.37
CA ARG A 181 0.74 14.57 -3.04
C ARG A 181 1.94 15.41 -2.63
N LEU A 182 1.82 16.72 -2.63
CA LEU A 182 2.88 17.63 -2.22
C LEU A 182 3.30 17.35 -0.76
N ARG A 183 2.32 17.20 0.15
CA ARG A 183 2.58 16.87 1.55
C ARG A 183 3.32 15.55 1.72
N VAL A 184 2.94 14.51 0.98
CA VAL A 184 3.65 13.22 1.03
C VAL A 184 5.08 13.37 0.54
N LEU A 185 5.31 14.07 -0.58
CA LEU A 185 6.64 14.32 -1.10
C LEU A 185 7.51 15.11 -0.12
N GLU A 186 6.96 16.13 0.55
CA GLU A 186 7.65 16.88 1.60
C GLU A 186 8.07 15.97 2.77
N ILE A 187 7.16 15.10 3.24
CA ILE A 187 7.44 14.17 4.33
C ILE A 187 8.56 13.20 3.92
N VAL A 188 8.45 12.61 2.75
CA VAL A 188 9.45 11.66 2.23
C VAL A 188 10.81 12.35 2.09
N SER A 189 10.88 13.53 1.44
CA SER A 189 12.11 14.28 1.24
C SER A 189 12.77 14.66 2.56
N ARG A 190 11.99 15.16 3.52
CA ARG A 190 12.49 15.53 4.85
C ARG A 190 13.01 14.32 5.62
N THR A 191 12.27 13.21 5.57
CA THR A 191 12.62 11.96 6.27
C THR A 191 13.93 11.36 5.72
N LEU A 192 14.15 11.45 4.42
CA LEU A 192 15.33 10.91 3.76
C LEU A 192 16.52 11.90 3.70
N GLY A 193 16.33 13.15 4.14
CA GLY A 193 17.37 14.19 4.07
C GLY A 193 17.72 14.57 2.63
N VAL A 194 16.86 14.30 1.65
CA VAL A 194 17.07 14.72 0.26
C VAL A 194 16.42 16.10 0.07
N GLY A 195 17.10 16.99 -0.68
CA GLY A 195 16.55 18.32 -0.98
C GLY A 195 15.17 18.21 -1.64
N ALA A 196 14.33 19.26 -1.45
CA ALA A 196 13.02 19.30 -2.07
C ALA A 196 13.11 19.01 -3.56
N PHE A 197 12.23 18.14 -4.04
CA PHE A 197 12.08 17.91 -5.48
C PHE A 197 11.60 19.23 -6.13
N ASN A 198 12.50 19.88 -6.86
CA ASN A 198 12.21 21.06 -7.68
C ASN A 198 11.47 20.64 -8.94
#